data_03022c9f119110acafc07274f50e88d2
#
_entry.id   03022c9f119110acafc07274f50e88d2
#
_cell.length_a   1.000
_cell.length_b   1.000
_cell.length_c   1.000
_cell.angle_alpha   90.00
_cell.angle_beta   90.00
_cell.angle_gamma   90.00
#
_symmetry.space_group_name_H-M   'P 1'
#
loop_
_entity.id
_entity.type
_entity.pdbx_description
1 polymer ?
#
loop_
_entity_poly.entity_id
_entity_poly.type
_entity_poly.pdbx_seq_one_letter_code
_entity_poly.pdbx_strand_id
1 'polypeptide(L)'
;MLAGSPFLLYSDGKGNIFEDTSLYSVGRTGWEAMPIPEEDWIELPEGGSLYELPARKGIGIDVETLQMRICDKGWAVAAFIPPAHTGLFLAAYESEPEAPILPLFCYTAAGWYKNKFYVAALRIDEDIRQECAGFDDTKIKQGIDNFLTAYPHNRLVKHLAENCALTYQCPAARNYFMGRWECPIPSSPACNANCIGCISFQPETEPIGSTQDRLQFMPTAAEIVEFTVPHLETAPYPVVSFGQGCEGEPLLMWETIEEAILEIRKHTQKGSININTNGSNPVAVKRLMEAGLNSIRVSLNSARPDIYTKYYQPNNYSFDDVVNSIKVVKELGGWASINYFVFPGMTDNIDEVEALMQLISDTGLDMIQWRNFNIDPDWYLGKIGMTDTGEFIGVKQMMQLIYNEFPDIKFGYFNPSIERMKNFDEDFAH
;
A
#
# COMPACT_ATOMS: atom_id res chain seq x y z
N MET A 1 -23.08 20.11 -9.69
CA MET A 1 -22.99 21.56 -9.37
C MET A 1 -21.83 21.74 -8.42
N LEU A 2 -20.88 22.66 -8.69
CA LEU A 2 -19.63 22.83 -7.91
C LEU A 2 -19.80 23.67 -6.63
N ALA A 3 -21.00 24.08 -6.28
CA ALA A 3 -21.27 25.02 -5.18
C ALA A 3 -20.90 24.52 -3.75
N GLY A 4 -20.43 23.28 -3.62
CA GLY A 4 -19.96 22.69 -2.36
C GLY A 4 -18.52 22.17 -2.43
N SER A 5 -17.83 22.35 -3.56
CA SER A 5 -16.49 21.84 -3.76
C SER A 5 -15.46 22.62 -2.93
N PRO A 6 -14.43 21.95 -2.38
CA PRO A 6 -13.32 22.59 -1.71
C PRO A 6 -12.55 23.55 -2.62
N PHE A 7 -12.02 24.65 -2.04
CA PHE A 7 -11.12 25.56 -2.74
C PHE A 7 -9.74 24.94 -2.94
N LEU A 8 -9.07 25.32 -4.04
CA LEU A 8 -7.75 24.87 -4.37
C LEU A 8 -6.73 25.31 -3.31
N LEU A 9 -5.82 24.42 -2.95
CA LEU A 9 -4.68 24.70 -2.09
C LEU A 9 -3.43 25.01 -2.94
N TYR A 10 -2.62 25.96 -2.46
CA TYR A 10 -1.31 26.26 -3.01
C TYR A 10 -0.29 26.51 -1.91
N SER A 11 1.01 26.32 -2.21
CA SER A 11 2.12 26.63 -1.31
C SER A 11 2.94 27.80 -1.82
N ASP A 12 3.51 28.58 -0.89
CA ASP A 12 4.45 29.66 -1.20
C ASP A 12 5.90 29.17 -1.47
N GLY A 13 6.12 27.86 -1.50
CA GLY A 13 7.46 27.25 -1.66
C GLY A 13 8.34 27.34 -0.41
N LYS A 14 7.76 27.72 0.74
CA LYS A 14 8.45 27.82 2.05
C LYS A 14 7.77 26.96 3.12
N GLY A 15 6.89 26.05 2.69
CA GLY A 15 6.14 25.17 3.59
C GLY A 15 4.82 25.76 4.12
N ASN A 16 4.43 26.99 3.73
CA ASN A 16 3.14 27.52 4.08
C ASN A 16 2.11 27.16 3.00
N ILE A 17 0.93 26.70 3.42
CA ILE A 17 -0.17 26.32 2.55
C ILE A 17 -1.33 27.29 2.73
N PHE A 18 -1.91 27.72 1.62
CA PHE A 18 -3.00 28.69 1.52
C PHE A 18 -4.10 28.15 0.62
N GLU A 19 -5.32 28.67 0.79
CA GLU A 19 -6.43 28.46 -0.12
C GLU A 19 -6.49 29.54 -1.21
N ASP A 20 -6.84 29.15 -2.43
CA ASP A 20 -7.25 30.07 -3.49
C ASP A 20 -8.77 30.08 -3.64
N THR A 21 -9.44 31.02 -3.00
CA THR A 21 -10.92 31.15 -3.02
C THR A 21 -11.50 31.51 -4.39
N SER A 22 -10.66 31.80 -5.38
CA SER A 22 -11.08 32.01 -6.76
C SER A 22 -11.12 30.71 -7.60
N LEU A 23 -10.61 29.60 -7.05
CA LEU A 23 -10.54 28.31 -7.73
C LEU A 23 -11.11 27.20 -6.86
N TYR A 24 -12.02 26.40 -7.41
CA TYR A 24 -12.35 25.10 -6.83
C TYR A 24 -11.27 24.07 -7.15
N SER A 25 -10.96 23.19 -6.19
CA SER A 25 -10.03 22.10 -6.40
C SER A 25 -10.59 21.07 -7.37
N VAL A 26 -9.72 20.53 -8.22
CA VAL A 26 -10.01 19.43 -9.15
C VAL A 26 -9.06 18.28 -8.92
N GLY A 27 -9.41 17.11 -9.43
CA GLY A 27 -8.58 15.93 -9.39
C GLY A 27 -7.94 15.63 -10.74
N ARG A 28 -6.90 14.81 -10.70
CA ARG A 28 -6.27 14.21 -11.87
C ARG A 28 -6.57 12.72 -11.90
N THR A 29 -6.95 12.23 -13.08
CA THR A 29 -7.11 10.82 -13.41
C THR A 29 -6.37 10.54 -14.71
N GLY A 30 -5.38 9.64 -14.67
CA GLY A 30 -4.46 9.45 -15.80
C GLY A 30 -3.77 10.75 -16.21
N TRP A 31 -4.07 11.23 -17.42
CA TRP A 31 -3.54 12.49 -17.98
C TRP A 31 -4.48 13.69 -17.77
N GLU A 32 -5.72 13.46 -17.35
CA GLU A 32 -6.78 14.46 -17.40
C GLU A 32 -7.05 15.09 -16.03
N ALA A 33 -7.21 16.41 -16.01
CA ALA A 33 -7.78 17.13 -14.88
C ALA A 33 -9.29 17.17 -15.02
N MET A 34 -10.03 16.90 -13.94
CA MET A 34 -11.49 16.86 -13.95
C MET A 34 -12.11 17.27 -12.61
N PRO A 35 -13.37 17.73 -12.61
CA PRO A 35 -14.11 18.01 -11.38
C PRO A 35 -14.22 16.74 -10.51
N ILE A 36 -14.08 16.89 -9.22
CA ILE A 36 -14.30 15.82 -8.24
C ILE A 36 -15.75 15.92 -7.76
N PRO A 37 -16.53 14.81 -7.80
CA PRO A 37 -17.88 14.75 -7.23
C PRO A 37 -17.89 15.14 -5.75
N GLU A 38 -18.96 15.81 -5.28
CA GLU A 38 -19.06 16.26 -3.89
C GLU A 38 -18.99 15.10 -2.88
N GLU A 39 -19.55 13.96 -3.23
CA GLU A 39 -19.56 12.73 -2.43
C GLU A 39 -18.22 11.99 -2.36
N ASP A 40 -17.23 12.40 -3.12
CA ASP A 40 -15.89 11.80 -3.14
C ASP A 40 -14.88 12.58 -2.26
N TRP A 41 -15.33 13.68 -1.66
CA TRP A 41 -14.58 14.44 -0.70
C TRP A 41 -14.87 14.00 0.73
N ILE A 42 -13.83 13.65 1.46
CA ILE A 42 -13.89 13.43 2.92
C ILE A 42 -12.99 14.43 3.64
N GLU A 43 -13.29 14.73 4.90
CA GLU A 43 -12.37 15.50 5.74
C GLU A 43 -11.03 14.76 5.82
N LEU A 44 -9.90 15.48 5.79
CA LEU A 44 -8.56 14.88 5.87
C LEU A 44 -8.47 14.03 7.15
N PRO A 45 -8.30 12.70 7.03
CA PRO A 45 -8.28 11.83 8.20
C PRO A 45 -7.08 12.11 9.12
N GLU A 46 -7.22 11.79 10.41
CA GLU A 46 -6.12 11.89 11.36
C GLU A 46 -4.91 11.06 10.90
N GLY A 47 -3.72 11.64 10.95
CA GLY A 47 -2.49 11.06 10.38
C GLY A 47 -2.27 11.38 8.90
N GLY A 48 -3.22 12.05 8.25
CA GLY A 48 -3.02 12.66 6.95
C GLY A 48 -2.13 13.89 7.05
N SER A 49 -1.44 14.24 5.97
CA SER A 49 -0.59 15.41 5.88
C SER A 49 -0.64 16.04 4.50
N LEU A 50 -0.39 17.35 4.43
CA LEU A 50 -0.30 18.10 3.18
C LEU A 50 1.14 18.48 2.91
N TYR A 51 1.50 18.55 1.63
CA TYR A 51 2.84 18.97 1.19
C TYR A 51 2.79 19.58 -0.20
N GLU A 52 3.76 20.43 -0.46
CA GLU A 52 3.92 21.11 -1.74
C GLU A 52 4.51 20.19 -2.80
N LEU A 53 4.15 20.44 -4.06
CA LEU A 53 4.72 19.81 -5.23
C LEU A 53 5.62 20.81 -5.97
N PRO A 54 6.94 20.78 -5.74
CA PRO A 54 7.86 21.77 -6.29
C PRO A 54 7.80 21.84 -7.83
N ALA A 55 7.86 23.06 -8.37
CA ALA A 55 7.80 23.34 -9.80
C ALA A 55 6.54 22.80 -10.50
N ARG A 56 5.42 22.69 -9.78
CA ARG A 56 4.12 22.29 -10.31
C ARG A 56 3.06 23.31 -9.93
N LYS A 57 2.30 23.78 -10.90
CA LYS A 57 1.20 24.73 -10.71
C LYS A 57 -0.12 23.98 -10.57
N GLY A 58 -0.86 24.21 -9.49
CA GLY A 58 -2.16 23.60 -9.29
C GLY A 58 -3.16 23.99 -10.39
N ILE A 59 -4.00 23.06 -10.79
CA ILE A 59 -5.13 23.29 -11.70
C ILE A 59 -6.41 23.35 -10.86
N GLY A 60 -7.28 24.31 -11.13
CA GLY A 60 -8.58 24.45 -10.49
C GLY A 60 -9.64 24.93 -11.46
N ILE A 61 -10.90 24.94 -11.03
CA ILE A 61 -12.02 25.53 -11.77
C ILE A 61 -12.30 26.91 -11.21
N ASP A 62 -12.23 27.93 -12.07
CA ASP A 62 -12.54 29.31 -11.72
C ASP A 62 -14.01 29.41 -11.26
N VAL A 63 -14.22 30.02 -10.08
CA VAL A 63 -15.54 30.07 -9.43
C VAL A 63 -16.58 30.89 -10.18
N GLU A 64 -16.14 31.85 -11.03
CA GLU A 64 -17.03 32.74 -11.79
C GLU A 64 -17.29 32.20 -13.18
N THR A 65 -16.21 31.77 -13.91
CA THR A 65 -16.31 31.34 -15.30
C THR A 65 -16.60 29.85 -15.46
N LEU A 66 -16.40 29.06 -14.43
CA LEU A 66 -16.50 27.60 -14.43
C LEU A 66 -15.55 26.93 -15.45
N GLN A 67 -14.46 27.58 -15.82
CA GLN A 67 -13.43 27.04 -16.70
C GLN A 67 -12.21 26.60 -15.89
N MET A 68 -11.52 25.61 -16.39
CA MET A 68 -10.24 25.19 -15.83
C MET A 68 -9.18 26.26 -16.00
N ARG A 69 -8.42 26.51 -14.93
CA ARG A 69 -7.36 27.52 -14.89
C ARG A 69 -6.21 27.06 -13.99
N ILE A 70 -5.00 27.43 -14.38
CA ILE A 70 -3.80 27.21 -13.60
C ILE A 70 -3.74 28.28 -12.47
N CYS A 71 -3.33 27.87 -11.26
CA CYS A 71 -3.07 28.76 -10.16
C CYS A 71 -1.67 29.36 -10.26
N ASP A 72 -1.57 30.68 -10.42
CA ASP A 72 -0.31 31.40 -10.52
C ASP A 72 0.30 31.82 -9.17
N LYS A 73 -0.39 31.55 -8.04
CA LYS A 73 0.00 32.04 -6.72
C LYS A 73 1.15 31.27 -6.07
N GLY A 74 1.35 30.01 -6.45
CA GLY A 74 2.38 29.17 -5.84
C GLY A 74 2.40 27.75 -6.41
N TRP A 75 3.00 26.83 -5.67
CA TRP A 75 3.08 25.42 -6.05
C TRP A 75 1.80 24.66 -5.71
N ALA A 76 1.51 23.62 -6.48
CA ALA A 76 0.43 22.67 -6.18
C ALA A 76 0.66 22.00 -4.82
N VAL A 77 -0.44 21.57 -4.20
CA VAL A 77 -0.45 20.85 -2.93
C VAL A 77 -1.14 19.50 -3.13
N ALA A 78 -0.56 18.46 -2.55
CA ALA A 78 -1.15 17.15 -2.46
C ALA A 78 -1.29 16.70 -1.01
N ALA A 79 -2.08 15.65 -0.79
CA ALA A 79 -2.22 15.02 0.51
C ALA A 79 -1.64 13.60 0.52
N PHE A 80 -0.96 13.27 1.62
CA PHE A 80 -0.82 11.91 2.09
C PHE A 80 -2.08 11.54 2.89
N ILE A 81 -2.66 10.39 2.57
CA ILE A 81 -3.78 9.83 3.32
C ILE A 81 -3.31 8.60 4.11
N PRO A 82 -3.79 8.46 5.37
CA PRO A 82 -3.34 7.37 6.24
C PRO A 82 -3.82 5.99 5.76
N PRO A 83 -3.28 4.91 6.33
CA PRO A 83 -3.77 3.55 6.09
C PRO A 83 -5.29 3.43 6.19
N ALA A 84 -5.84 2.39 5.58
CA ALA A 84 -7.28 2.14 5.45
C ALA A 84 -8.06 3.10 4.54
N HIS A 85 -7.40 4.06 3.90
CA HIS A 85 -8.00 4.96 2.92
C HIS A 85 -7.36 4.80 1.54
N THR A 86 -8.18 4.96 0.49
CA THR A 86 -7.75 4.93 -0.91
C THR A 86 -8.12 6.23 -1.61
N GLY A 87 -7.15 6.84 -2.29
CA GLY A 87 -7.36 8.04 -3.07
C GLY A 87 -8.17 7.75 -4.34
N LEU A 88 -9.17 8.58 -4.60
CA LEU A 88 -10.03 8.50 -5.77
C LEU A 88 -9.50 9.36 -6.93
N PHE A 89 -8.73 10.40 -6.60
CA PHE A 89 -8.09 11.31 -7.54
C PHE A 89 -6.70 11.72 -7.05
N LEU A 90 -5.77 11.89 -7.98
CA LEU A 90 -4.49 12.51 -7.71
C LEU A 90 -4.61 14.04 -7.75
N ALA A 91 -3.66 14.76 -7.17
CA ALA A 91 -3.56 16.20 -7.30
C ALA A 91 -3.41 16.60 -8.78
N ALA A 92 -4.20 17.56 -9.23
CA ALA A 92 -4.14 18.08 -10.58
C ALA A 92 -3.16 19.26 -10.66
N TYR A 93 -2.21 19.18 -11.59
CA TYR A 93 -1.19 20.21 -11.77
C TYR A 93 -0.66 20.25 -13.20
N GLU A 94 -0.05 21.37 -13.55
CA GLU A 94 0.84 21.54 -14.69
C GLU A 94 2.28 21.61 -14.23
N SER A 95 3.14 20.74 -14.76
CA SER A 95 4.58 20.70 -14.43
C SER A 95 5.35 21.76 -15.22
N GLU A 96 6.25 22.49 -14.55
CA GLU A 96 7.25 23.30 -15.26
C GLU A 96 8.26 22.39 -15.97
N PRO A 97 8.92 22.86 -17.07
CA PRO A 97 9.78 22.01 -17.88
C PRO A 97 10.94 21.32 -17.13
N GLU A 98 11.41 21.93 -16.05
CA GLU A 98 12.51 21.42 -15.21
C GLU A 98 12.03 20.93 -13.84
N ALA A 99 10.75 20.59 -13.72
CA ALA A 99 10.21 20.07 -12.46
C ALA A 99 10.95 18.80 -12.04
N PRO A 100 11.43 18.72 -10.78
CA PRO A 100 12.08 17.51 -10.29
C PRO A 100 11.07 16.37 -10.25
N ILE A 101 11.52 15.13 -10.47
CA ILE A 101 10.66 13.96 -10.25
C ILE A 101 10.30 13.89 -8.78
N LEU A 102 9.02 13.68 -8.49
CA LEU A 102 8.53 13.58 -7.12
C LEU A 102 9.02 12.29 -6.45
N PRO A 103 9.34 12.34 -5.15
CA PRO A 103 9.75 11.14 -4.40
C PRO A 103 8.64 10.08 -4.36
N LEU A 104 8.97 8.88 -3.94
CA LEU A 104 7.98 7.80 -3.75
C LEU A 104 7.06 8.14 -2.57
N PHE A 105 5.91 8.72 -2.88
CA PHE A 105 4.90 9.13 -1.91
C PHE A 105 3.49 9.19 -2.51
N CYS A 106 2.45 9.28 -1.69
CA CYS A 106 1.06 9.38 -2.14
C CYS A 106 0.71 10.85 -2.48
N TYR A 107 0.01 11.08 -3.60
CA TYR A 107 -0.28 12.41 -4.14
C TYR A 107 -1.78 12.64 -4.35
N THR A 108 -2.59 12.41 -3.31
CA THR A 108 -4.05 12.55 -3.38
C THR A 108 -4.47 14.01 -3.51
N ALA A 109 -5.52 14.27 -4.29
CA ALA A 109 -6.13 15.59 -4.42
C ALA A 109 -6.66 16.11 -3.08
N ALA A 110 -6.36 17.38 -2.79
CA ALA A 110 -6.75 18.05 -1.55
C ALA A 110 -7.38 19.41 -1.81
N GLY A 111 -8.18 19.92 -0.85
CA GLY A 111 -8.79 21.22 -0.92
C GLY A 111 -9.21 21.75 0.45
N TRP A 112 -9.66 23.01 0.49
CA TRP A 112 -10.11 23.69 1.69
C TRP A 112 -11.60 24.00 1.65
N TYR A 113 -12.35 23.55 2.64
CA TYR A 113 -13.78 23.80 2.74
C TYR A 113 -14.23 23.90 4.20
N LYS A 114 -15.10 24.88 4.52
CA LYS A 114 -15.64 25.08 5.88
C LYS A 114 -14.60 25.06 7.00
N ASN A 115 -13.46 25.72 6.78
CA ASN A 115 -12.34 25.80 7.73
C ASN A 115 -11.66 24.45 8.05
N LYS A 116 -11.70 23.50 7.09
CA LYS A 116 -11.07 22.18 7.20
C LYS A 116 -10.42 21.79 5.89
N PHE A 117 -9.43 20.90 5.98
CA PHE A 117 -8.85 20.24 4.82
C PHE A 117 -9.70 19.03 4.43
N TYR A 118 -9.89 18.87 3.14
CA TYR A 118 -10.58 17.74 2.53
C TYR A 118 -9.66 17.04 1.54
N VAL A 119 -9.89 15.74 1.33
CA VAL A 119 -9.17 14.90 0.36
C VAL A 119 -10.16 14.08 -0.46
N ALA A 120 -9.80 13.84 -1.71
CA ALA A 120 -10.58 12.98 -2.59
C ALA A 120 -10.26 11.51 -2.32
N ALA A 121 -10.92 10.91 -1.35
CA ALA A 121 -10.60 9.57 -0.87
C ALA A 121 -11.82 8.83 -0.32
N LEU A 122 -11.66 7.52 -0.19
CA LEU A 122 -12.62 6.60 0.40
C LEU A 122 -11.96 5.79 1.51
N ARG A 123 -12.62 5.64 2.67
CA ARG A 123 -12.23 4.66 3.67
C ARG A 123 -12.67 3.27 3.19
N ILE A 124 -11.75 2.31 3.15
CA ILE A 124 -11.96 0.96 2.60
C ILE A 124 -11.81 -0.15 3.63
N ASP A 125 -11.29 0.16 4.81
CA ASP A 125 -11.16 -0.80 5.90
C ASP A 125 -11.47 -0.11 7.22
N GLU A 126 -12.37 -0.67 7.99
CA GLU A 126 -12.75 -0.15 9.32
C GLU A 126 -11.82 -0.62 10.44
N ASP A 127 -10.80 -1.42 10.11
CA ASP A 127 -9.85 -1.93 11.08
C ASP A 127 -8.95 -0.81 11.66
N ILE A 128 -8.89 -0.75 12.97
CA ILE A 128 -8.17 0.30 13.72
C ILE A 128 -6.68 0.02 13.90
N ARG A 129 -6.17 -1.12 13.41
CA ARG A 129 -4.81 -1.60 13.70
C ARG A 129 -3.68 -0.63 13.37
N GLN A 130 -3.88 0.25 12.41
CA GLN A 130 -2.87 1.25 12.01
C GLN A 130 -3.37 2.69 12.12
N GLU A 131 -4.44 2.94 12.86
CA GLU A 131 -4.87 4.30 13.15
C GLU A 131 -3.84 5.03 14.02
N CYS A 132 -3.55 6.27 13.67
CA CYS A 132 -2.51 7.08 14.32
C CYS A 132 -2.77 7.27 15.81
N ALA A 133 -4.02 7.49 16.20
CA ALA A 133 -4.45 7.61 17.60
C ALA A 133 -4.16 6.36 18.46
N GLY A 134 -4.02 5.20 17.81
CA GLY A 134 -3.73 3.94 18.48
C GLY A 134 -2.26 3.75 18.87
N PHE A 135 -1.35 4.63 18.46
CA PHE A 135 0.08 4.51 18.73
C PHE A 135 0.53 5.45 19.88
N ASP A 136 1.19 4.87 20.87
CA ASP A 136 1.76 5.56 22.03
C ASP A 136 3.30 5.44 21.99
N ASP A 137 3.98 6.54 21.67
CA ASP A 137 5.44 6.56 21.51
C ASP A 137 6.18 6.17 22.79
N THR A 138 5.60 6.43 23.98
CA THR A 138 6.21 6.02 25.25
C THR A 138 6.15 4.50 25.40
N LYS A 139 5.00 3.90 25.11
CA LYS A 139 4.84 2.44 25.14
C LYS A 139 5.70 1.74 24.10
N ILE A 140 5.81 2.34 22.90
CA ILE A 140 6.66 1.80 21.83
C ILE A 140 8.13 1.77 22.28
N LYS A 141 8.66 2.88 22.83
CA LYS A 141 10.04 2.93 23.34
C LYS A 141 10.28 1.94 24.45
N GLN A 142 9.36 1.86 25.42
CA GLN A 142 9.44 0.86 26.50
C GLN A 142 9.40 -0.58 25.97
N GLY A 143 8.54 -0.84 24.97
CA GLY A 143 8.48 -2.14 24.30
C GLY A 143 9.80 -2.48 23.63
N ILE A 144 10.39 -1.54 22.88
CA ILE A 144 11.70 -1.71 22.24
C ILE A 144 12.78 -2.09 23.26
N ASP A 145 12.89 -1.36 24.38
CA ASP A 145 13.87 -1.64 25.41
C ASP A 145 13.68 -3.04 26.03
N ASN A 146 12.44 -3.41 26.28
CA ASN A 146 12.08 -4.73 26.81
C ASN A 146 12.46 -5.86 25.82
N PHE A 147 12.14 -5.71 24.55
CA PHE A 147 12.42 -6.72 23.53
C PHE A 147 13.90 -6.84 23.22
N LEU A 148 14.65 -5.72 23.15
CA LEU A 148 16.10 -5.75 22.99
C LEU A 148 16.80 -6.40 24.19
N THR A 149 16.24 -6.25 25.39
CA THR A 149 16.74 -6.94 26.60
C THR A 149 16.41 -8.43 26.57
N ALA A 150 15.21 -8.80 26.12
CA ALA A 150 14.78 -10.19 26.03
C ALA A 150 15.49 -10.97 24.91
N TYR A 151 15.81 -10.30 23.80
CA TYR A 151 16.40 -10.88 22.59
C TYR A 151 17.73 -10.18 22.20
N PRO A 152 18.77 -10.15 23.07
CA PRO A 152 19.95 -9.31 22.89
C PRO A 152 20.82 -9.70 21.69
N HIS A 153 20.64 -10.91 21.16
CA HIS A 153 21.43 -11.43 20.02
C HIS A 153 20.58 -11.59 18.75
N ASN A 154 19.29 -11.28 18.80
CA ASN A 154 18.41 -11.41 17.65
C ASN A 154 18.53 -10.19 16.73
N ARG A 155 19.11 -10.42 15.55
CA ARG A 155 19.32 -9.36 14.55
C ARG A 155 18.03 -8.80 13.97
N LEU A 156 16.99 -9.65 13.85
CA LEU A 156 15.66 -9.20 13.36
C LEU A 156 14.98 -8.25 14.36
N VAL A 157 14.97 -8.60 15.65
CA VAL A 157 14.40 -7.73 16.69
C VAL A 157 15.12 -6.38 16.71
N LYS A 158 16.47 -6.39 16.58
CA LYS A 158 17.25 -5.16 16.45
C LYS A 158 16.89 -4.35 15.20
N HIS A 159 16.76 -5.00 14.03
CA HIS A 159 16.36 -4.34 12.78
C HIS A 159 14.96 -3.74 12.89
N LEU A 160 13.98 -4.49 13.45
CA LEU A 160 12.63 -3.99 13.67
C LEU A 160 12.60 -2.78 14.61
N ALA A 161 13.43 -2.78 15.65
CA ALA A 161 13.54 -1.66 16.59
C ALA A 161 14.16 -0.41 15.94
N GLU A 162 15.40 -0.52 15.48
CA GLU A 162 16.22 0.61 15.04
C GLU A 162 15.76 1.13 13.68
N ASN A 163 15.60 0.24 12.70
CA ASN A 163 15.23 0.61 11.33
C ASN A 163 13.72 0.85 11.19
N CYS A 164 12.90 -0.13 11.53
CA CYS A 164 11.49 -0.07 11.20
C CYS A 164 10.69 0.81 12.17
N ALA A 165 10.81 0.62 13.49
CA ALA A 165 9.99 1.33 14.46
C ALA A 165 10.48 2.76 14.74
N LEU A 166 11.79 2.95 14.96
CA LEU A 166 12.34 4.25 15.35
C LEU A 166 12.63 5.16 14.15
N THR A 167 13.25 4.63 13.08
CA THR A 167 13.61 5.45 11.92
C THR A 167 12.43 5.70 11.00
N TYR A 168 11.77 4.64 10.52
CA TYR A 168 10.70 4.74 9.51
C TYR A 168 9.29 4.76 10.10
N GLN A 169 9.14 4.65 11.41
CA GLN A 169 7.86 4.65 12.12
C GLN A 169 6.84 3.65 11.52
N CYS A 170 7.34 2.50 11.06
CA CYS A 170 6.53 1.47 10.44
C CYS A 170 5.42 0.98 11.37
N PRO A 171 4.14 1.11 11.00
CA PRO A 171 3.02 0.73 11.85
C PRO A 171 3.05 -0.74 12.29
N ALA A 172 3.49 -1.66 11.42
CA ALA A 172 3.60 -3.07 11.75
C ALA A 172 4.65 -3.32 12.87
N ALA A 173 5.84 -2.70 12.76
CA ALA A 173 6.87 -2.80 13.79
C ALA A 173 6.43 -2.13 15.11
N ARG A 174 5.76 -0.98 15.02
CA ARG A 174 5.20 -0.27 16.18
C ARG A 174 4.13 -1.11 16.90
N ASN A 175 3.25 -1.80 16.14
CA ASN A 175 2.29 -2.76 16.68
C ASN A 175 3.00 -3.89 17.45
N TYR A 176 4.04 -4.47 16.86
CA TYR A 176 4.81 -5.53 17.49
C TYR A 176 5.39 -5.09 18.84
N PHE A 177 6.05 -3.94 18.91
CA PHE A 177 6.64 -3.45 20.18
C PHE A 177 5.61 -3.00 21.21
N MET A 178 4.38 -2.74 20.81
CA MET A 178 3.25 -2.52 21.72
C MET A 178 2.56 -3.83 22.15
N GLY A 179 3.00 -4.99 21.70
CA GLY A 179 2.33 -6.27 21.97
C GLY A 179 0.96 -6.39 21.32
N ARG A 180 0.76 -5.69 20.19
CA ARG A 180 -0.51 -5.68 19.45
C ARG A 180 -0.44 -6.72 18.30
N TRP A 181 -1.43 -6.74 17.46
CA TRP A 181 -1.77 -7.77 16.46
C TRP A 181 -0.65 -8.21 15.51
N GLU A 182 0.14 -7.28 14.99
CA GLU A 182 1.01 -7.53 13.84
C GLU A 182 2.47 -7.67 14.25
N CYS A 183 3.12 -8.71 13.74
CA CYS A 183 4.55 -8.94 13.86
C CYS A 183 5.17 -9.07 12.48
N PRO A 184 5.91 -8.07 11.99
CA PRO A 184 6.59 -8.14 10.70
C PRO A 184 7.85 -9.00 10.79
N ILE A 185 8.10 -9.81 9.74
CA ILE A 185 9.25 -10.69 9.65
C ILE A 185 9.99 -10.40 8.34
N PRO A 186 10.91 -9.42 8.30
CA PRO A 186 11.78 -9.24 7.15
C PRO A 186 12.71 -10.45 6.99
N SER A 187 12.78 -11.02 5.78
CA SER A 187 13.45 -12.30 5.56
C SER A 187 14.49 -12.29 4.44
N SER A 188 14.37 -11.39 3.46
CA SER A 188 15.23 -11.42 2.28
C SER A 188 15.93 -10.10 1.97
N PRO A 189 17.26 -10.06 1.86
CA PRO A 189 18.00 -8.91 1.34
C PRO A 189 17.93 -8.81 -0.19
N ALA A 190 17.59 -9.90 -0.90
CA ALA A 190 17.58 -9.99 -2.35
C ALA A 190 16.17 -9.94 -2.93
N CYS A 191 16.06 -9.52 -4.19
CA CYS A 191 14.79 -9.52 -4.93
C CYS A 191 15.03 -10.00 -6.38
N ASN A 192 14.05 -10.67 -6.95
CA ASN A 192 14.04 -11.09 -8.35
C ASN A 192 13.13 -10.19 -9.22
N ALA A 193 12.87 -8.96 -8.78
CA ALA A 193 12.17 -7.94 -9.55
C ALA A 193 12.90 -6.58 -9.40
N ASN A 194 12.75 -5.71 -10.42
CA ASN A 194 13.27 -4.34 -10.42
C ASN A 194 12.12 -3.34 -10.56
N CYS A 195 11.22 -3.35 -9.58
CA CYS A 195 10.00 -2.53 -9.61
C CYS A 195 10.32 -1.04 -9.73
N ILE A 196 9.63 -0.33 -10.63
CA ILE A 196 9.78 1.11 -10.84
C ILE A 196 9.62 1.89 -9.52
N GLY A 197 8.65 1.51 -8.69
CA GLY A 197 8.35 2.17 -7.40
C GLY A 197 8.83 1.39 -6.18
N CYS A 198 9.96 0.66 -6.25
CA CYS A 198 10.47 -0.06 -5.10
C CYS A 198 10.91 0.88 -3.99
N ILE A 199 10.30 0.75 -2.80
CA ILE A 199 10.55 1.65 -1.66
C ILE A 199 11.85 1.31 -0.91
N SER A 200 12.37 0.08 -1.06
CA SER A 200 13.58 -0.37 -0.35
C SER A 200 14.83 -0.46 -1.22
N PHE A 201 14.69 -0.30 -2.54
CA PHE A 201 15.84 -0.31 -3.45
C PHE A 201 15.53 0.46 -4.72
N GLN A 202 16.30 1.53 -4.95
CA GLN A 202 16.35 2.24 -6.22
C GLN A 202 17.79 2.26 -6.68
N PRO A 203 18.10 1.91 -7.95
CA PRO A 203 19.44 2.04 -8.51
C PRO A 203 19.92 3.50 -8.47
N GLU A 204 21.21 3.74 -8.26
CA GLU A 204 21.80 5.08 -8.31
C GLU A 204 21.60 5.81 -9.67
N THR A 205 21.29 5.05 -10.71
CA THR A 205 20.97 5.58 -12.05
C THR A 205 19.57 6.16 -12.16
N GLU A 206 18.69 5.85 -11.22
CA GLU A 206 17.33 6.39 -11.20
C GLU A 206 17.30 7.75 -10.47
N PRO A 207 16.43 8.67 -10.91
CA PRO A 207 16.37 10.02 -10.35
C PRO A 207 15.69 10.11 -8.99
N ILE A 208 15.18 9.00 -8.48
CA ILE A 208 14.51 8.88 -7.19
C ILE A 208 15.30 7.97 -6.25
N GLY A 209 15.26 8.28 -4.94
CA GLY A 209 15.87 7.45 -3.91
C GLY A 209 14.89 6.46 -3.28
N SER A 210 15.42 5.44 -2.63
CA SER A 210 14.65 4.55 -1.76
C SER A 210 14.13 5.32 -0.54
N THR A 211 12.90 5.03 -0.12
CA THR A 211 12.31 5.64 1.07
C THR A 211 12.56 4.85 2.35
N GLN A 212 13.08 3.64 2.22
CA GLN A 212 13.44 2.75 3.33
C GLN A 212 14.75 2.03 3.04
N ASP A 213 15.51 1.70 4.08
CA ASP A 213 16.67 0.84 3.97
C ASP A 213 16.24 -0.63 3.88
N ARG A 214 16.80 -1.34 2.91
CA ARG A 214 16.59 -2.77 2.75
C ARG A 214 17.39 -3.56 3.77
N LEU A 215 16.80 -4.64 4.29
CA LEU A 215 17.48 -5.65 5.10
C LEU A 215 18.81 -6.08 4.44
N GLN A 216 19.89 -6.11 5.23
CA GLN A 216 21.25 -6.37 4.73
C GLN A 216 21.78 -7.77 5.10
N PHE A 217 20.97 -8.62 5.71
CA PHE A 217 21.36 -9.96 6.13
C PHE A 217 20.25 -10.98 5.88
N MET A 218 20.60 -12.24 5.78
CA MET A 218 19.66 -13.36 5.76
C MET A 218 19.44 -13.83 7.21
N PRO A 219 18.21 -13.77 7.74
CA PRO A 219 17.92 -14.32 9.06
C PRO A 219 17.94 -15.84 9.02
N THR A 220 18.16 -16.46 10.17
CA THR A 220 18.01 -17.90 10.37
C THR A 220 16.59 -18.23 10.82
N ALA A 221 16.16 -19.48 10.61
CA ALA A 221 14.86 -19.94 11.13
C ALA A 221 14.76 -19.78 12.66
N ALA A 222 15.86 -20.02 13.39
CA ALA A 222 15.91 -19.85 14.84
C ALA A 222 15.65 -18.38 15.26
N GLU A 223 16.27 -17.41 14.58
CA GLU A 223 16.02 -15.98 14.85
C GLU A 223 14.53 -15.62 14.61
N ILE A 224 13.91 -16.19 13.57
CA ILE A 224 12.48 -15.97 13.28
C ILE A 224 11.61 -16.56 14.40
N VAL A 225 11.83 -17.82 14.75
CA VAL A 225 11.02 -18.56 15.75
C VAL A 225 11.09 -17.91 17.12
N GLU A 226 12.28 -17.43 17.53
CA GLU A 226 12.57 -16.91 18.85
C GLU A 226 11.58 -15.81 19.30
N PHE A 227 11.21 -14.89 18.42
CA PHE A 227 10.32 -13.77 18.76
C PHE A 227 8.89 -13.93 18.23
N THR A 228 8.68 -14.76 17.20
CA THR A 228 7.33 -14.95 16.64
C THR A 228 6.45 -15.87 17.44
N VAL A 229 6.99 -16.95 18.06
CA VAL A 229 6.22 -17.86 18.90
C VAL A 229 5.62 -17.13 20.11
N PRO A 230 6.37 -16.38 20.91
CA PRO A 230 5.79 -15.59 22.01
C PRO A 230 4.72 -14.60 21.55
N HIS A 231 4.91 -13.96 20.38
CA HIS A 231 3.92 -13.04 19.82
C HIS A 231 2.60 -13.77 19.48
N LEU A 232 2.69 -14.90 18.78
CA LEU A 232 1.51 -15.70 18.40
C LEU A 232 0.74 -16.20 19.62
N GLU A 233 1.43 -16.46 20.74
CA GLU A 233 0.80 -16.94 21.96
C GLU A 233 0.11 -15.84 22.79
N THR A 234 0.60 -14.60 22.72
CA THR A 234 0.21 -13.53 23.66
C THR A 234 -0.54 -12.36 23.04
N ALA A 235 -0.30 -12.04 21.77
CA ALA A 235 -0.96 -10.90 21.12
C ALA A 235 -2.45 -11.20 20.82
N PRO A 236 -3.33 -10.19 20.83
CA PRO A 236 -4.72 -10.35 20.42
C PRO A 236 -4.80 -10.55 18.90
N TYR A 237 -5.56 -11.53 18.42
CA TYR A 237 -5.75 -11.82 16.98
C TYR A 237 -4.43 -11.79 16.19
N PRO A 238 -3.40 -12.54 16.60
CA PRO A 238 -2.04 -12.32 16.14
C PRO A 238 -1.86 -12.70 14.67
N VAL A 239 -1.11 -11.85 13.97
CA VAL A 239 -0.68 -12.05 12.58
C VAL A 239 0.83 -11.88 12.52
N VAL A 240 1.55 -12.89 12.04
CA VAL A 240 2.96 -12.74 11.68
C VAL A 240 3.09 -12.71 10.17
N SER A 241 3.85 -11.78 9.62
CA SER A 241 3.90 -11.52 8.18
C SER A 241 5.32 -11.44 7.65
N PHE A 242 5.70 -12.38 6.80
CA PHE A 242 6.87 -12.27 5.93
C PHE A 242 6.60 -11.28 4.80
N GLY A 243 7.64 -10.74 4.18
CA GLY A 243 7.50 -9.82 3.05
C GLY A 243 7.12 -8.40 3.49
N GLN A 244 8.11 -7.65 3.96
CA GLN A 244 7.93 -6.29 4.44
C GLN A 244 8.48 -5.26 3.46
N GLY A 245 8.05 -4.00 3.59
CA GLY A 245 8.55 -2.91 2.76
C GLY A 245 10.07 -2.69 2.84
N CYS A 246 10.70 -3.08 3.95
CA CYS A 246 12.12 -2.95 4.21
C CYS A 246 12.95 -4.17 3.77
N GLU A 247 12.47 -5.00 2.88
CA GLU A 247 13.17 -6.18 2.38
C GLU A 247 13.03 -6.37 0.88
N GLY A 248 13.65 -7.43 0.34
CA GLY A 248 13.46 -7.90 -1.02
C GLY A 248 12.28 -8.87 -1.17
N GLU A 249 12.47 -9.93 -1.95
CA GLU A 249 11.43 -10.95 -2.18
C GLU A 249 11.59 -12.13 -1.21
N PRO A 250 10.63 -12.38 -0.31
CA PRO A 250 10.72 -13.45 0.68
C PRO A 250 10.75 -14.85 0.06
N LEU A 251 10.14 -15.10 -1.11
CA LEU A 251 10.20 -16.40 -1.76
C LEU A 251 11.62 -16.80 -2.22
N LEU A 252 12.57 -15.89 -2.24
CA LEU A 252 13.99 -16.23 -2.43
C LEU A 252 14.62 -16.90 -1.19
N MET A 253 13.94 -16.81 -0.05
CA MET A 253 14.33 -17.42 1.23
C MET A 253 13.33 -18.47 1.69
N TRP A 254 12.57 -19.06 0.75
CA TRP A 254 11.44 -19.95 1.07
C TRP A 254 11.85 -21.17 1.91
N GLU A 255 13.05 -21.72 1.75
CA GLU A 255 13.55 -22.86 2.53
C GLU A 255 13.70 -22.50 4.01
N THR A 256 14.30 -21.33 4.30
CA THR A 256 14.42 -20.82 5.68
C THR A 256 13.04 -20.49 6.27
N ILE A 257 12.13 -19.94 5.45
CA ILE A 257 10.76 -19.63 5.86
C ILE A 257 9.99 -20.92 6.15
N GLU A 258 10.12 -21.96 5.31
CA GLU A 258 9.52 -23.28 5.54
C GLU A 258 10.00 -23.89 6.86
N GLU A 259 11.31 -23.90 7.10
CA GLU A 259 11.89 -24.37 8.36
C GLU A 259 11.33 -23.60 9.57
N ALA A 260 11.25 -22.28 9.46
CA ALA A 260 10.69 -21.44 10.53
C ALA A 260 9.20 -21.73 10.77
N ILE A 261 8.38 -21.85 9.72
CA ILE A 261 6.95 -22.15 9.84
C ILE A 261 6.75 -23.53 10.49
N LEU A 262 7.47 -24.56 10.03
CA LEU A 262 7.40 -25.90 10.60
C LEU A 262 7.75 -25.89 12.09
N GLU A 263 8.78 -25.13 12.49
CA GLU A 263 9.18 -25.03 13.88
C GLU A 263 8.16 -24.23 14.70
N ILE A 264 7.66 -23.08 14.20
CA ILE A 264 6.58 -22.31 14.84
C ILE A 264 5.37 -23.22 15.10
N ARG A 265 4.93 -24.02 14.12
CA ARG A 265 3.75 -24.88 14.23
C ARG A 265 3.92 -26.08 15.16
N LYS A 266 5.15 -26.46 15.52
CA LYS A 266 5.39 -27.39 16.62
C LYS A 266 5.11 -26.76 17.99
N HIS A 267 5.33 -25.46 18.15
CA HIS A 267 5.14 -24.74 19.39
C HIS A 267 3.71 -24.22 19.58
N THR A 268 3.09 -23.70 18.50
CA THR A 268 1.76 -23.09 18.57
C THR A 268 0.95 -23.26 17.28
N GLN A 269 -0.37 -23.44 17.44
CA GLN A 269 -1.34 -23.43 16.35
C GLN A 269 -2.13 -22.11 16.29
N LYS A 270 -1.84 -21.16 17.21
CA LYS A 270 -2.52 -19.87 17.26
C LYS A 270 -2.03 -18.93 16.17
N GLY A 271 -2.90 -17.98 15.85
CA GLY A 271 -2.63 -16.87 14.95
C GLY A 271 -2.38 -17.24 13.49
N SER A 272 -2.39 -16.28 12.64
CA SER A 272 -2.10 -16.46 11.21
C SER A 272 -0.64 -16.20 10.86
N ILE A 273 -0.11 -17.01 9.97
CA ILE A 273 1.16 -16.80 9.30
C ILE A 273 0.85 -16.37 7.86
N ASN A 274 1.30 -15.20 7.49
CA ASN A 274 1.09 -14.58 6.20
C ASN A 274 2.42 -14.37 5.47
N ILE A 275 2.38 -14.35 4.13
CA ILE A 275 3.49 -13.89 3.30
C ILE A 275 3.01 -12.85 2.29
N ASN A 276 3.69 -11.70 2.25
CA ASN A 276 3.53 -10.69 1.22
C ASN A 276 4.65 -10.90 0.20
N THR A 277 4.32 -11.06 -1.07
CA THR A 277 5.28 -11.53 -2.07
C THR A 277 4.92 -11.04 -3.47
N ASN A 278 5.85 -11.12 -4.39
CA ASN A 278 5.56 -10.96 -5.82
C ASN A 278 4.95 -12.22 -6.46
N GLY A 279 4.83 -13.32 -5.71
CA GLY A 279 4.20 -14.55 -6.18
C GLY A 279 5.03 -15.33 -7.21
N SER A 280 6.32 -15.08 -7.31
CA SER A 280 7.19 -15.57 -8.40
C SER A 280 7.44 -17.08 -8.42
N ASN A 281 7.10 -17.80 -7.35
CA ASN A 281 7.44 -19.23 -7.22
C ASN A 281 6.29 -20.06 -6.64
N PRO A 282 5.36 -20.54 -7.47
CA PRO A 282 4.21 -21.33 -7.01
C PRO A 282 4.60 -22.64 -6.32
N VAL A 283 5.76 -23.23 -6.65
CA VAL A 283 6.25 -24.45 -5.99
C VAL A 283 6.66 -24.14 -4.54
N ALA A 284 7.37 -23.05 -4.31
CA ALA A 284 7.71 -22.60 -2.97
C ALA A 284 6.45 -22.25 -2.17
N VAL A 285 5.48 -21.53 -2.78
CA VAL A 285 4.19 -21.21 -2.14
C VAL A 285 3.48 -22.48 -1.68
N LYS A 286 3.42 -23.54 -2.52
CA LYS A 286 2.84 -24.84 -2.15
C LYS A 286 3.51 -25.42 -0.91
N ARG A 287 4.83 -25.44 -0.88
CA ARG A 287 5.62 -25.95 0.25
C ARG A 287 5.33 -25.18 1.54
N LEU A 288 5.26 -23.85 1.46
CA LEU A 288 4.94 -23.01 2.60
C LEU A 288 3.51 -23.24 3.13
N MET A 289 2.54 -23.45 2.23
CA MET A 289 1.17 -23.80 2.61
C MET A 289 1.14 -25.16 3.33
N GLU A 290 1.83 -26.16 2.80
CA GLU A 290 1.94 -27.50 3.42
C GLU A 290 2.66 -27.45 4.78
N ALA A 291 3.57 -26.49 4.99
CA ALA A 291 4.24 -26.25 6.28
C ALA A 291 3.35 -25.56 7.34
N GLY A 292 2.25 -24.92 6.94
CA GLY A 292 1.31 -24.24 7.86
C GLY A 292 1.16 -22.73 7.66
N LEU A 293 1.55 -22.20 6.48
CA LEU A 293 1.17 -20.85 6.05
C LEU A 293 -0.36 -20.76 5.93
N ASN A 294 -0.96 -19.62 6.30
CA ASN A 294 -2.42 -19.44 6.26
C ASN A 294 -2.87 -18.56 5.11
N SER A 295 -2.05 -17.57 4.77
CA SER A 295 -2.43 -16.58 3.76
C SER A 295 -1.26 -16.09 2.93
N ILE A 296 -1.60 -15.66 1.71
CA ILE A 296 -0.70 -14.95 0.81
C ILE A 296 -1.29 -13.59 0.46
N ARG A 297 -0.42 -12.59 0.32
CA ARG A 297 -0.76 -11.32 -0.29
C ARG A 297 0.19 -11.05 -1.45
N VAL A 298 -0.33 -11.12 -2.67
CA VAL A 298 0.44 -10.91 -3.88
C VAL A 298 0.42 -9.45 -4.29
N SER A 299 1.59 -8.86 -4.56
CA SER A 299 1.71 -7.48 -5.00
C SER A 299 1.44 -7.35 -6.50
N LEU A 300 0.48 -6.51 -6.87
CA LEU A 300 0.10 -6.23 -8.26
C LEU A 300 -0.10 -4.73 -8.49
N ASN A 301 0.44 -4.23 -9.61
CA ASN A 301 0.12 -2.89 -10.13
C ASN A 301 -0.97 -2.93 -11.19
N SER A 302 -1.15 -4.08 -11.83
CA SER A 302 -2.08 -4.31 -12.93
C SER A 302 -2.37 -5.80 -13.07
N ALA A 303 -3.58 -6.17 -13.49
CA ALA A 303 -3.96 -7.53 -13.87
C ALA A 303 -3.61 -7.83 -15.35
N ARG A 304 -3.12 -6.85 -16.10
CA ARG A 304 -2.64 -6.99 -17.48
C ARG A 304 -1.16 -7.37 -17.49
N PRO A 305 -0.78 -8.53 -18.11
CA PRO A 305 0.59 -9.05 -18.08
C PRO A 305 1.64 -8.10 -18.67
N ASP A 306 1.28 -7.32 -19.69
CA ASP A 306 2.17 -6.36 -20.33
C ASP A 306 2.50 -5.16 -19.41
N ILE A 307 1.50 -4.62 -18.70
CA ILE A 307 1.66 -3.52 -17.73
C ILE A 307 2.40 -4.03 -16.49
N TYR A 308 2.02 -5.23 -15.98
CA TYR A 308 2.73 -5.88 -14.88
C TYR A 308 4.23 -6.00 -15.17
N THR A 309 4.57 -6.55 -16.35
CA THR A 309 5.97 -6.79 -16.75
C THR A 309 6.78 -5.50 -16.86
N LYS A 310 6.19 -4.44 -17.39
CA LYS A 310 6.84 -3.12 -17.48
C LYS A 310 7.15 -2.53 -16.10
N TYR A 311 6.26 -2.73 -15.12
CA TYR A 311 6.42 -2.21 -13.77
C TYR A 311 7.36 -3.06 -12.92
N TYR A 312 7.11 -4.37 -12.82
CA TYR A 312 7.88 -5.26 -11.96
C TYR A 312 9.24 -5.64 -12.53
N GLN A 313 9.40 -5.62 -13.85
CA GLN A 313 10.61 -6.05 -14.56
C GLN A 313 11.11 -7.39 -14.01
N PRO A 314 10.29 -8.45 -14.10
CA PRO A 314 10.55 -9.74 -13.46
C PRO A 314 11.81 -10.41 -14.01
N ASN A 315 12.60 -11.02 -13.13
CA ASN A 315 13.77 -11.81 -13.47
C ASN A 315 13.53 -13.30 -13.11
N ASN A 316 13.51 -14.16 -14.13
CA ASN A 316 13.30 -15.60 -14.03
C ASN A 316 11.91 -16.02 -13.51
N TYR A 317 10.88 -15.21 -13.70
CA TYR A 317 9.48 -15.59 -13.49
C TYR A 317 8.56 -14.77 -14.41
N SER A 318 7.32 -15.20 -14.54
CA SER A 318 6.30 -14.59 -15.39
C SER A 318 5.04 -14.20 -14.60
N PHE A 319 4.12 -13.48 -15.24
CA PHE A 319 2.80 -13.18 -14.66
C PHE A 319 1.98 -14.46 -14.43
N ASP A 320 2.17 -15.52 -15.25
CA ASP A 320 1.51 -16.82 -15.05
C ASP A 320 1.95 -17.49 -13.76
N ASP A 321 3.22 -17.36 -13.36
CA ASP A 321 3.70 -17.87 -12.06
C ASP A 321 3.01 -17.16 -10.91
N VAL A 322 2.77 -15.86 -11.05
CA VAL A 322 2.04 -15.06 -10.05
C VAL A 322 0.60 -15.55 -9.90
N VAL A 323 -0.12 -15.72 -11.01
CA VAL A 323 -1.48 -16.26 -11.03
C VAL A 323 -1.52 -17.68 -10.45
N ASN A 324 -0.57 -18.54 -10.82
CA ASN A 324 -0.47 -19.90 -10.31
C ASN A 324 -0.19 -19.93 -8.80
N SER A 325 0.58 -18.99 -8.26
CA SER A 325 0.79 -18.87 -6.81
C SER A 325 -0.51 -18.58 -6.06
N ILE A 326 -1.39 -17.74 -6.59
CA ILE A 326 -2.72 -17.50 -6.01
C ILE A 326 -3.58 -18.77 -6.07
N LYS A 327 -3.62 -19.45 -7.24
CA LYS A 327 -4.39 -20.69 -7.42
C LYS A 327 -3.95 -21.79 -6.45
N VAL A 328 -2.66 -22.00 -6.27
CA VAL A 328 -2.11 -22.98 -5.33
C VAL A 328 -2.59 -22.73 -3.91
N VAL A 329 -2.61 -21.48 -3.45
CA VAL A 329 -3.13 -21.15 -2.11
C VAL A 329 -4.60 -21.51 -1.98
N LYS A 330 -5.41 -21.20 -2.99
CA LYS A 330 -6.85 -21.50 -2.99
C LYS A 330 -7.12 -23.02 -3.06
N GLU A 331 -6.37 -23.76 -3.85
CA GLU A 331 -6.45 -25.23 -3.93
C GLU A 331 -6.14 -25.91 -2.59
N LEU A 332 -5.25 -25.31 -1.79
CA LEU A 332 -4.87 -25.81 -0.47
C LEU A 332 -5.72 -25.24 0.68
N GLY A 333 -6.78 -24.51 0.36
CA GLY A 333 -7.73 -23.96 1.34
C GLY A 333 -7.22 -22.76 2.12
N GLY A 334 -6.17 -22.07 1.63
CA GLY A 334 -5.65 -20.86 2.21
C GLY A 334 -6.42 -19.61 1.80
N TRP A 335 -6.07 -18.49 2.42
CA TRP A 335 -6.59 -17.17 2.08
C TRP A 335 -5.64 -16.48 1.10
N ALA A 336 -6.18 -16.03 -0.03
CA ALA A 336 -5.42 -15.32 -1.05
C ALA A 336 -5.92 -13.88 -1.20
N SER A 337 -5.02 -12.93 -1.06
CA SER A 337 -5.28 -11.52 -1.33
C SER A 337 -4.28 -10.93 -2.32
N ILE A 338 -4.67 -9.85 -2.99
CA ILE A 338 -3.75 -9.03 -3.77
C ILE A 338 -3.59 -7.65 -3.12
N ASN A 339 -2.39 -7.13 -3.22
CA ASN A 339 -2.06 -5.75 -2.87
C ASN A 339 -2.04 -4.95 -4.16
N TYR A 340 -3.17 -4.27 -4.47
CA TYR A 340 -3.43 -3.69 -5.78
C TYR A 340 -3.21 -2.18 -5.78
N PHE A 341 -2.37 -1.69 -6.68
CA PHE A 341 -2.10 -0.27 -6.84
C PHE A 341 -3.29 0.46 -7.43
N VAL A 342 -3.72 1.54 -6.79
CA VAL A 342 -4.79 2.39 -7.29
C VAL A 342 -4.19 3.65 -7.89
N PHE A 343 -4.07 3.65 -9.22
CA PHE A 343 -3.76 4.83 -9.99
C PHE A 343 -5.02 5.26 -10.78
N PRO A 344 -5.74 6.30 -10.32
CA PRO A 344 -6.96 6.77 -10.99
C PRO A 344 -6.72 7.10 -12.47
N GLY A 345 -7.58 6.60 -13.34
CA GLY A 345 -7.45 6.67 -14.80
C GLY A 345 -6.70 5.50 -15.44
N MET A 346 -5.98 4.70 -14.64
CA MET A 346 -5.35 3.46 -15.10
C MET A 346 -5.99 2.22 -14.50
N THR A 347 -6.10 2.18 -13.18
CA THR A 347 -6.65 1.03 -12.46
C THR A 347 -8.14 0.84 -12.76
N ASP A 348 -8.84 1.92 -12.97
CA ASP A 348 -10.26 2.00 -13.34
C ASP A 348 -10.49 2.14 -14.86
N ASN A 349 -9.47 1.93 -15.68
CA ASN A 349 -9.58 1.76 -17.12
C ASN A 349 -10.38 0.49 -17.45
N ILE A 350 -11.21 0.51 -18.49
CA ILE A 350 -12.11 -0.58 -18.84
C ILE A 350 -11.36 -1.90 -19.06
N ASP A 351 -10.27 -1.89 -19.84
CA ASP A 351 -9.48 -3.09 -20.12
C ASP A 351 -8.82 -3.66 -18.83
N GLU A 352 -8.42 -2.76 -17.92
CA GLU A 352 -7.83 -3.16 -16.63
C GLU A 352 -8.88 -3.77 -15.69
N VAL A 353 -10.07 -3.19 -15.65
CA VAL A 353 -11.20 -3.71 -14.88
C VAL A 353 -11.62 -5.09 -15.38
N GLU A 354 -11.72 -5.28 -16.70
CA GLU A 354 -12.02 -6.60 -17.30
C GLU A 354 -10.94 -7.62 -16.96
N ALA A 355 -9.66 -7.26 -17.05
CA ALA A 355 -8.55 -8.13 -16.70
C ALA A 355 -8.55 -8.50 -15.21
N LEU A 356 -8.86 -7.54 -14.33
CA LEU A 356 -8.96 -7.79 -12.89
C LEU A 356 -10.14 -8.72 -12.55
N MET A 357 -11.31 -8.51 -13.16
CA MET A 357 -12.47 -9.39 -13.00
C MET A 357 -12.18 -10.81 -13.49
N GLN A 358 -11.44 -10.94 -14.61
CA GLN A 358 -10.99 -12.24 -15.10
C GLN A 358 -10.03 -12.92 -14.12
N LEU A 359 -9.07 -12.17 -13.55
CA LEU A 359 -8.15 -12.67 -12.54
C LEU A 359 -8.89 -13.19 -11.30
N ILE A 360 -9.89 -12.45 -10.80
CA ILE A 360 -10.73 -12.86 -9.67
C ILE A 360 -11.45 -14.17 -10.00
N SER A 361 -12.09 -14.24 -11.17
CA SER A 361 -12.82 -15.43 -11.63
C SER A 361 -11.91 -16.66 -11.77
N ASP A 362 -10.71 -16.49 -12.34
CA ASP A 362 -9.79 -17.58 -12.62
C ASP A 362 -9.09 -18.13 -11.37
N THR A 363 -8.97 -17.32 -10.34
CA THR A 363 -8.18 -17.66 -9.14
C THR A 363 -9.01 -17.94 -7.90
N GLY A 364 -10.26 -17.46 -7.84
CA GLY A 364 -11.07 -17.51 -6.61
C GLY A 364 -10.48 -16.66 -5.48
N LEU A 365 -9.88 -15.52 -5.82
CA LEU A 365 -9.29 -14.56 -4.90
C LEU A 365 -10.27 -14.16 -3.78
N ASP A 366 -9.79 -14.10 -2.53
CA ASP A 366 -10.65 -13.76 -1.38
C ASP A 366 -10.74 -12.26 -1.14
N MET A 367 -9.65 -11.50 -1.41
CA MET A 367 -9.59 -10.10 -0.99
C MET A 367 -8.74 -9.25 -1.92
N ILE A 368 -9.17 -8.02 -2.16
CA ILE A 368 -8.35 -6.96 -2.77
C ILE A 368 -8.01 -5.94 -1.70
N GLN A 369 -6.70 -5.72 -1.48
CA GLN A 369 -6.20 -4.64 -0.65
C GLN A 369 -5.84 -3.47 -1.57
N TRP A 370 -6.66 -2.44 -1.55
CA TRP A 370 -6.49 -1.25 -2.37
C TRP A 370 -5.39 -0.36 -1.81
N ARG A 371 -4.32 -0.16 -2.57
CA ARG A 371 -3.14 0.61 -2.16
C ARG A 371 -3.00 1.87 -2.98
N ASN A 372 -2.78 2.97 -2.29
CA ASN A 372 -2.53 4.23 -2.97
C ASN A 372 -1.31 4.14 -3.87
N PHE A 373 -1.43 4.68 -5.07
CA PHE A 373 -0.32 4.93 -5.95
C PHE A 373 0.68 5.90 -5.28
N ASN A 374 1.95 5.54 -5.28
CA ASN A 374 2.99 6.25 -4.53
C ASN A 374 4.20 6.62 -5.38
N ILE A 375 4.00 6.94 -6.63
CA ILE A 375 5.04 7.28 -7.61
C ILE A 375 4.65 8.60 -8.27
N ASP A 376 5.63 9.37 -8.76
CA ASP A 376 5.36 10.51 -9.65
C ASP A 376 4.55 10.02 -10.87
N PRO A 377 3.33 10.53 -11.09
CA PRO A 377 2.45 10.03 -12.16
C PRO A 377 3.05 10.18 -13.56
N ASP A 378 3.69 11.32 -13.83
CA ASP A 378 4.23 11.61 -15.15
C ASP A 378 5.45 10.71 -15.46
N TRP A 379 6.32 10.55 -14.46
CA TRP A 379 7.47 9.67 -14.55
C TRP A 379 7.06 8.19 -14.71
N TYR A 380 6.07 7.74 -13.96
CA TYR A 380 5.56 6.37 -14.06
C TYR A 380 4.98 6.08 -15.43
N LEU A 381 4.08 6.93 -15.93
CA LEU A 381 3.46 6.78 -17.26
C LEU A 381 4.52 6.76 -18.36
N GLY A 382 5.54 7.62 -18.25
CA GLY A 382 6.70 7.62 -19.16
C GLY A 382 7.50 6.31 -19.09
N LYS A 383 7.77 5.78 -17.87
CA LYS A 383 8.53 4.53 -17.68
C LYS A 383 7.80 3.31 -18.24
N ILE A 384 6.49 3.22 -18.10
CA ILE A 384 5.71 2.11 -18.68
C ILE A 384 5.37 2.32 -20.16
N GLY A 385 5.76 3.48 -20.74
CA GLY A 385 5.54 3.82 -22.15
C GLY A 385 4.05 3.97 -22.49
N MET A 386 3.26 4.51 -21.56
CA MET A 386 1.84 4.78 -21.76
C MET A 386 1.63 6.24 -22.17
N THR A 387 1.01 6.46 -23.30
CA THR A 387 0.71 7.80 -23.86
C THR A 387 -0.77 8.14 -23.77
N ASP A 388 -1.62 7.14 -23.55
CA ASP A 388 -3.06 7.28 -23.40
C ASP A 388 -3.51 6.24 -22.36
N THR A 389 -4.37 6.63 -21.44
CA THR A 389 -4.96 5.72 -20.44
C THR A 389 -6.26 5.07 -20.90
N GLY A 390 -6.80 5.48 -22.07
CA GLY A 390 -8.06 4.97 -22.61
C GLY A 390 -9.29 5.40 -21.82
N GLU A 391 -10.40 4.73 -21.99
CA GLU A 391 -11.63 5.01 -21.27
C GLU A 391 -11.58 4.44 -19.84
N PHE A 392 -12.00 5.23 -18.86
CA PHE A 392 -12.05 4.85 -17.45
C PHE A 392 -13.44 5.14 -16.85
N ILE A 393 -13.80 4.37 -15.84
CA ILE A 393 -15.13 4.44 -15.22
C ILE A 393 -15.15 5.12 -13.85
N GLY A 394 -13.98 5.45 -13.30
CA GLY A 394 -13.81 5.96 -11.95
C GLY A 394 -13.60 4.86 -10.90
N VAL A 395 -12.66 5.10 -9.99
CA VAL A 395 -12.22 4.11 -8.98
C VAL A 395 -13.39 3.58 -8.14
N LYS A 396 -14.26 4.46 -7.68
CA LYS A 396 -15.43 4.08 -6.87
C LYS A 396 -16.45 3.21 -7.65
N GLN A 397 -16.69 3.55 -8.92
CA GLN A 397 -17.56 2.78 -9.79
C GLN A 397 -16.95 1.42 -10.14
N MET A 398 -15.64 1.35 -10.37
CA MET A 398 -14.93 0.09 -10.54
C MET A 398 -15.11 -0.83 -9.33
N MET A 399 -14.87 -0.30 -8.11
CA MET A 399 -15.07 -1.08 -6.87
C MET A 399 -16.50 -1.61 -6.76
N GLN A 400 -17.49 -0.77 -7.07
CA GLN A 400 -18.90 -1.17 -7.04
C GLN A 400 -19.22 -2.25 -8.08
N LEU A 401 -18.64 -2.16 -9.28
CA LEU A 401 -18.81 -3.14 -10.35
C LEU A 401 -18.24 -4.50 -9.93
N ILE A 402 -17.01 -4.51 -9.40
CA ILE A 402 -16.37 -5.73 -8.91
C ILE A 402 -17.16 -6.36 -7.77
N TYR A 403 -17.62 -5.58 -6.81
CA TYR A 403 -18.44 -6.07 -5.69
C TYR A 403 -19.77 -6.68 -6.15
N ASN A 404 -20.41 -6.07 -7.14
CA ASN A 404 -21.68 -6.58 -7.69
C ASN A 404 -21.50 -7.92 -8.42
N GLU A 405 -20.38 -8.08 -9.14
CA GLU A 405 -20.09 -9.32 -9.89
C GLU A 405 -19.55 -10.42 -8.97
N PHE A 406 -18.79 -10.05 -7.95
CA PHE A 406 -18.16 -10.97 -7.00
C PHE A 406 -18.53 -10.60 -5.56
N PRO A 407 -19.76 -10.88 -5.10
CA PRO A 407 -20.24 -10.41 -3.80
C PRO A 407 -19.51 -11.02 -2.60
N ASP A 408 -18.79 -12.13 -2.80
CA ASP A 408 -17.99 -12.77 -1.76
C ASP A 408 -16.59 -12.16 -1.60
N ILE A 409 -16.13 -11.36 -2.60
CA ILE A 409 -14.82 -10.73 -2.52
C ILE A 409 -14.80 -9.66 -1.42
N LYS A 410 -13.71 -9.63 -0.67
CA LYS A 410 -13.55 -8.64 0.40
C LYS A 410 -12.65 -7.49 -0.08
N PHE A 411 -13.01 -6.28 0.34
CA PHE A 411 -12.16 -5.11 0.20
C PHE A 411 -11.55 -4.77 1.54
N GLY A 412 -10.27 -4.35 1.55
CA GLY A 412 -9.62 -4.00 2.79
C GLY A 412 -8.22 -3.44 2.59
N TYR A 413 -7.49 -3.36 3.68
CA TYR A 413 -6.15 -2.78 3.71
C TYR A 413 -5.13 -3.66 4.43
N PHE A 414 -5.56 -4.54 5.35
CA PHE A 414 -4.70 -5.30 6.26
C PHE A 414 -4.76 -6.80 5.99
N ASN A 415 -3.68 -7.51 6.36
CA ASN A 415 -3.68 -8.97 6.36
C ASN A 415 -4.63 -9.46 7.46
N PRO A 416 -5.61 -10.33 7.15
CA PRO A 416 -6.58 -10.78 8.13
C PRO A 416 -5.99 -11.78 9.12
N SER A 417 -6.47 -11.76 10.37
CA SER A 417 -6.27 -12.84 11.32
C SER A 417 -7.10 -14.08 10.92
N ILE A 418 -6.84 -15.24 11.53
CA ILE A 418 -7.62 -16.47 11.29
C ILE A 418 -9.10 -16.25 11.60
N GLU A 419 -9.41 -15.48 12.63
CA GLU A 419 -10.78 -15.17 13.03
C GLU A 419 -11.46 -14.31 11.96
N ARG A 420 -10.77 -13.28 11.46
CA ARG A 420 -11.30 -12.41 10.41
C ARG A 420 -11.45 -13.14 9.06
N MET A 421 -10.59 -14.09 8.72
CA MET A 421 -10.76 -14.92 7.51
C MET A 421 -12.05 -15.74 7.55
N LYS A 422 -12.52 -16.13 8.75
CA LYS A 422 -13.77 -16.91 8.92
C LYS A 422 -15.01 -16.04 8.92
N ASN A 423 -14.91 -14.85 9.51
CA ASN A 423 -16.02 -13.92 9.75
C ASN A 423 -15.58 -12.49 9.39
N PHE A 424 -15.33 -12.24 8.11
CA PHE A 424 -14.71 -10.98 7.66
C PHE A 424 -15.54 -9.74 7.98
N ASP A 425 -16.84 -9.87 7.98
CA ASP A 425 -17.79 -8.77 8.18
C ASP A 425 -18.14 -8.54 9.67
N GLU A 426 -17.60 -9.34 10.60
CA GLU A 426 -17.74 -9.10 12.04
C GLU A 426 -16.72 -8.03 12.48
N ASP A 427 -17.21 -7.10 13.31
CA ASP A 427 -16.38 -6.05 13.91
C ASP A 427 -15.50 -6.65 15.02
N PHE A 428 -14.21 -6.79 14.76
CA PHE A 428 -13.21 -7.23 15.75
C PHE A 428 -12.57 -6.05 16.50
N ALA A 429 -13.20 -4.88 16.47
CA ALA A 429 -12.77 -3.70 17.21
C ALA A 429 -13.03 -3.87 18.70
N HIS A 430 -12.05 -4.39 19.45
CA HIS A 430 -12.02 -4.37 20.91
C HIS A 430 -10.66 -3.93 21.45
#